data_7d30824459010cb7b2b6efb5ee96c99b
#
_entry.id   7d30824459010cb7b2b6efb5ee96c99b
#
_cell.length_a   1.000
_cell.length_b   1.000
_cell.length_c   1.000
_cell.angle_alpha   90.00
_cell.angle_beta   90.00
_cell.angle_gamma   90.00
#
_symmetry.space_group_name_H-M   'P 1'
#
loop_
_entity.id
_entity.type
_entity.pdbx_description
1 polymer ?
#
loop_
_entity_poly.entity_id
_entity_poly.type
_entity_poly.pdbx_seq_one_letter_code
_entity_poly.pdbx_strand_id
1 'polypeptide(L)'
;MSRIPGVETRFNVFEILQIAEQIEHKSATFYLKAAELFADADLRDLLYRLAAWKAKHEKLWARMRQRFSEKTGEFGTFDPDNYVLSNPQVMSGLTAFGTRPDGTERLTGREDKRQILKFALRRANEVVIFYGGLKDFARDPASADAIDQIIREENRQAQVLRAELQQA
;
A
#
# COMPACT_ATOMS: atom_id res chain seq x y z
N MET A 1 -20.04 22.04 -21.17
CA MET A 1 -20.24 21.79 -19.73
C MET A 1 -18.88 21.78 -19.04
N SER A 2 -18.63 22.78 -18.21
CA SER A 2 -17.35 22.85 -17.52
C SER A 2 -17.29 21.74 -16.47
N ARG A 3 -16.26 20.94 -16.51
CA ARG A 3 -16.04 19.91 -15.52
C ARG A 3 -15.46 20.54 -14.25
N ILE A 4 -15.99 20.14 -13.11
CA ILE A 4 -15.48 20.62 -11.84
C ILE A 4 -14.13 19.95 -11.61
N PRO A 5 -13.04 20.72 -11.28
CA PRO A 5 -11.77 20.12 -10.95
C PRO A 5 -11.93 19.09 -9.83
N GLY A 6 -11.40 17.90 -10.00
CA GLY A 6 -11.51 16.80 -9.04
C GLY A 6 -12.61 15.81 -9.32
N VAL A 7 -13.66 16.18 -10.03
CA VAL A 7 -14.71 15.23 -10.47
C VAL A 7 -14.20 14.35 -11.60
N GLU A 8 -13.23 14.85 -12.37
CA GLU A 8 -12.61 14.13 -13.48
C GLU A 8 -11.68 12.99 -13.02
N THR A 9 -11.25 13.02 -11.75
CA THR A 9 -10.27 12.08 -11.18
C THR A 9 -10.91 11.04 -10.28
N ARG A 10 -12.16 10.64 -10.58
CA ARG A 10 -12.80 9.56 -9.84
C ARG A 10 -12.34 8.21 -10.38
N PHE A 11 -12.01 7.33 -9.47
CA PHE A 11 -11.42 6.03 -9.79
C PHE A 11 -12.45 4.93 -9.85
N ASN A 12 -12.38 4.10 -10.90
CA ASN A 12 -13.14 2.85 -10.97
C ASN A 12 -12.41 1.74 -10.20
N VAL A 13 -13.02 0.57 -10.10
CA VAL A 13 -12.45 -0.58 -9.38
C VAL A 13 -11.09 -0.97 -9.96
N PHE A 14 -10.96 -0.99 -11.29
CA PHE A 14 -9.71 -1.35 -11.96
C PHE A 14 -8.56 -0.43 -11.51
N GLU A 15 -8.81 0.87 -11.51
CA GLU A 15 -7.80 1.88 -11.17
C GLU A 15 -7.43 1.84 -9.69
N ILE A 16 -8.40 1.61 -8.81
CA ILE A 16 -8.17 1.46 -7.37
C ILE A 16 -7.28 0.25 -7.09
N LEU A 17 -7.58 -0.89 -7.72
CA LEU A 17 -6.78 -2.10 -7.56
C LEU A 17 -5.37 -1.92 -8.14
N GLN A 18 -5.24 -1.14 -9.21
CA GLN A 18 -3.95 -0.79 -9.79
C GLN A 18 -3.10 0.03 -8.82
N ILE A 19 -3.71 1.00 -8.12
CA ILE A 19 -3.03 1.77 -7.06
C ILE A 19 -2.58 0.82 -5.95
N ALA A 20 -3.44 -0.11 -5.54
CA ALA A 20 -3.12 -1.08 -4.49
C ALA A 20 -1.95 -1.96 -4.89
N GLU A 21 -1.90 -2.44 -6.13
CA GLU A 21 -0.77 -3.21 -6.65
C GLU A 21 0.54 -2.42 -6.52
N GLN A 22 0.52 -1.14 -6.89
CA GLN A 22 1.72 -0.30 -6.83
C GLN A 22 2.21 -0.10 -5.39
N ILE A 23 1.30 0.14 -4.46
CA ILE A 23 1.65 0.31 -3.05
C ILE A 23 2.27 -0.98 -2.50
N GLU A 24 1.65 -2.13 -2.77
CA GLU A 24 2.17 -3.42 -2.30
C GLU A 24 3.53 -3.74 -2.94
N HIS A 25 3.69 -3.46 -4.22
CA HIS A 25 4.96 -3.65 -4.91
C HIS A 25 6.08 -2.82 -4.27
N LYS A 26 5.84 -1.54 -4.04
CA LYS A 26 6.80 -0.64 -3.40
C LYS A 26 7.12 -1.09 -1.98
N SER A 27 6.11 -1.56 -1.24
CA SER A 27 6.29 -2.09 0.11
C SER A 27 7.16 -3.35 0.12
N ALA A 28 6.88 -4.29 -0.78
CA ALA A 28 7.67 -5.51 -0.91
C ALA A 28 9.12 -5.18 -1.23
N THR A 29 9.36 -4.31 -2.20
CA THR A 29 10.70 -3.88 -2.60
C THR A 29 11.43 -3.21 -1.44
N PHE A 30 10.71 -2.36 -0.70
CA PHE A 30 11.27 -1.68 0.48
C PHE A 30 11.80 -2.69 1.51
N TYR A 31 10.97 -3.69 1.88
CA TYR A 31 11.36 -4.67 2.88
C TYR A 31 12.47 -5.60 2.39
N LEU A 32 12.50 -5.94 1.10
CA LEU A 32 13.60 -6.73 0.52
C LEU A 32 14.93 -5.98 0.63
N LYS A 33 14.93 -4.71 0.29
CA LYS A 33 16.14 -3.88 0.40
C LYS A 33 16.55 -3.66 1.86
N ALA A 34 15.58 -3.45 2.73
CA ALA A 34 15.84 -3.29 4.16
C ALA A 34 16.52 -4.53 4.76
N ALA A 35 16.13 -5.72 4.33
CA ALA A 35 16.72 -6.97 4.80
C ALA A 35 18.23 -7.01 4.58
N GLU A 36 18.72 -6.39 3.53
CA GLU A 36 20.17 -6.34 3.21
C GLU A 36 20.95 -5.52 4.22
N LEU A 37 20.30 -4.66 4.99
CA LEU A 37 20.94 -3.82 6.00
C LEU A 37 21.28 -4.57 7.28
N PHE A 38 20.69 -5.75 7.51
CA PHE A 38 20.78 -6.47 8.78
C PHE A 38 21.72 -7.66 8.67
N ALA A 39 22.63 -7.76 9.64
CA ALA A 39 23.53 -8.90 9.78
C ALA A 39 22.84 -10.08 10.47
N ASP A 40 21.91 -9.81 11.37
CA ASP A 40 21.19 -10.82 12.14
C ASP A 40 20.22 -11.59 11.24
N ALA A 41 20.34 -12.93 11.23
CA ALA A 41 19.54 -13.78 10.36
C ALA A 41 18.05 -13.74 10.71
N ASP A 42 17.69 -13.66 11.99
CA ASP A 42 16.29 -13.62 12.42
C ASP A 42 15.62 -12.32 12.00
N LEU A 43 16.32 -11.21 12.06
CA LEU A 43 15.80 -9.91 11.61
C LEU A 43 15.66 -9.86 10.09
N ARG A 44 16.61 -10.42 9.35
CA ARG A 44 16.48 -10.57 7.90
C ARG A 44 15.26 -11.41 7.52
N ASP A 45 15.07 -12.53 8.23
CA ASP A 45 13.93 -13.42 7.99
C ASP A 45 12.60 -12.70 8.27
N LEU A 46 12.52 -11.89 9.31
CA LEU A 46 11.35 -11.07 9.58
C LEU A 46 11.05 -10.12 8.41
N LEU A 47 12.07 -9.44 7.91
CA LEU A 47 11.91 -8.51 6.79
C LEU A 47 11.54 -9.22 5.49
N TYR A 48 12.13 -10.39 5.23
CA TYR A 48 11.72 -11.23 4.07
C TYR A 48 10.28 -11.69 4.20
N ARG A 49 9.83 -12.04 5.40
CA ARG A 49 8.43 -12.41 5.66
C ARG A 49 7.48 -11.25 5.40
N LEU A 50 7.84 -10.03 5.84
CA LEU A 50 7.06 -8.83 5.55
C LEU A 50 7.00 -8.56 4.05
N ALA A 51 8.12 -8.69 3.34
CA ALA A 51 8.18 -8.51 1.90
C ALA A 51 7.31 -9.54 1.16
N ALA A 52 7.38 -10.81 1.57
CA ALA A 52 6.59 -11.89 0.97
C ALA A 52 5.09 -11.66 1.16
N TRP A 53 4.69 -11.16 2.32
CA TRP A 53 3.29 -10.83 2.60
C TRP A 53 2.80 -9.73 1.66
N LYS A 54 3.59 -8.68 1.47
CA LYS A 54 3.26 -7.59 0.54
C LYS A 54 3.19 -8.08 -0.91
N ALA A 55 4.11 -8.93 -1.32
CA ALA A 55 4.09 -9.53 -2.67
C ALA A 55 2.85 -10.40 -2.88
N LYS A 56 2.40 -11.10 -1.86
CA LYS A 56 1.15 -11.89 -1.90
C LYS A 56 -0.06 -10.98 -2.08
N HIS A 57 -0.13 -9.87 -1.38
CA HIS A 57 -1.20 -8.88 -1.55
C HIS A 57 -1.18 -8.27 -2.95
N GLU A 58 0.00 -7.95 -3.48
CA GLU A 58 0.13 -7.44 -4.84
C GLU A 58 -0.53 -8.40 -5.84
N LYS A 59 -0.25 -9.69 -5.74
CA LYS A 59 -0.84 -10.71 -6.60
C LYS A 59 -2.35 -10.83 -6.41
N LEU A 60 -2.83 -10.69 -5.18
CA LEU A 60 -4.26 -10.74 -4.89
C LEU A 60 -4.99 -9.60 -5.59
N TRP A 61 -4.50 -8.37 -5.48
CA TRP A 61 -5.12 -7.21 -6.13
C TRP A 61 -5.01 -7.29 -7.65
N ALA A 62 -3.91 -7.81 -8.18
CA ALA A 62 -3.74 -8.03 -9.63
C ALA A 62 -4.80 -9.00 -10.17
N ARG A 63 -5.04 -10.11 -9.46
CA ARG A 63 -6.07 -11.09 -9.85
C ARG A 63 -7.47 -10.49 -9.79
N MET A 64 -7.76 -9.71 -8.75
CA MET A 64 -9.06 -9.04 -8.62
C MET A 64 -9.27 -8.02 -9.72
N ARG A 65 -8.24 -7.27 -10.07
CA ARG A 65 -8.26 -6.31 -11.17
C ARG A 65 -8.56 -7.01 -12.50
N GLN A 66 -7.88 -8.10 -12.76
CA GLN A 66 -8.07 -8.88 -13.97
C GLN A 66 -9.51 -9.43 -14.05
N ARG A 67 -10.02 -10.01 -12.97
CA ARG A 67 -11.40 -10.52 -12.92
C ARG A 67 -12.42 -9.44 -13.15
N PHE A 68 -12.23 -8.28 -12.56
CA PHE A 68 -13.12 -7.15 -12.75
C PHE A 68 -13.15 -6.72 -14.22
N SER A 69 -11.99 -6.61 -14.86
CA SER A 69 -11.89 -6.24 -16.27
C SER A 69 -12.54 -7.28 -17.17
N GLU A 70 -12.34 -8.55 -16.92
CA GLU A 70 -12.95 -9.65 -17.68
C GLU A 70 -14.48 -9.65 -17.55
N LYS A 71 -14.98 -9.39 -16.34
CA LYS A 71 -16.41 -9.43 -16.05
C LYS A 71 -17.15 -8.23 -16.60
N THR A 72 -16.58 -7.04 -16.51
CA THR A 72 -17.25 -5.78 -16.83
C THR A 72 -16.83 -5.17 -18.16
N GLY A 73 -15.69 -5.60 -18.73
CA GLY A 73 -15.09 -4.95 -19.88
C GLY A 73 -14.44 -3.60 -19.54
N GLU A 74 -14.48 -3.17 -18.28
CA GLU A 74 -13.87 -1.91 -17.86
C GLU A 74 -12.38 -2.10 -17.56
N PHE A 75 -11.62 -1.09 -17.92
CA PHE A 75 -10.22 -0.98 -17.55
C PHE A 75 -9.89 0.51 -17.40
N GLY A 76 -8.70 0.82 -16.90
CA GLY A 76 -8.24 2.19 -16.77
C GLY A 76 -7.04 2.46 -17.65
N THR A 77 -6.90 3.70 -18.08
CA THR A 77 -5.71 4.20 -18.77
C THR A 77 -4.84 5.01 -17.83
N PHE A 78 -5.18 4.98 -16.56
CA PHE A 78 -4.56 5.75 -15.51
C PHE A 78 -3.13 5.25 -15.24
N ASP A 79 -2.20 6.18 -15.12
CA ASP A 79 -0.82 5.92 -14.69
C ASP A 79 -0.69 6.34 -13.22
N PRO A 80 -0.64 5.38 -12.28
CA PRO A 80 -0.58 5.71 -10.85
C PRO A 80 0.61 6.56 -10.46
N ASP A 81 1.78 6.29 -11.02
CA ASP A 81 3.00 7.04 -10.68
C ASP A 81 2.91 8.48 -11.14
N ASN A 82 2.47 8.72 -12.37
CA ASN A 82 2.31 10.06 -12.90
C ASN A 82 1.22 10.83 -12.15
N TYR A 83 0.11 10.17 -11.86
CA TYR A 83 -0.99 10.77 -11.09
C TYR A 83 -0.51 11.21 -9.70
N VAL A 84 0.24 10.36 -9.01
CA VAL A 84 0.75 10.64 -7.67
C VAL A 84 1.67 11.86 -7.69
N LEU A 85 2.55 11.98 -8.69
CA LEU A 85 3.43 13.14 -8.85
C LEU A 85 2.65 14.43 -9.06
N SER A 86 1.50 14.34 -9.74
CA SER A 86 0.67 15.51 -10.07
C SER A 86 -0.32 15.87 -8.95
N ASN A 87 -0.48 15.01 -7.95
CA ASN A 87 -1.49 15.18 -6.90
C ASN A 87 -0.85 15.01 -5.50
N PRO A 88 -0.37 16.10 -4.89
CA PRO A 88 0.36 16.04 -3.61
C PRO A 88 -0.40 15.37 -2.46
N GLN A 89 -1.74 15.45 -2.47
CA GLN A 89 -2.58 14.83 -1.44
C GLN A 89 -2.48 13.31 -1.46
N VAL A 90 -2.42 12.74 -2.67
CA VAL A 90 -2.23 11.31 -2.86
C VAL A 90 -0.78 10.92 -2.59
N MET A 91 0.16 11.81 -2.95
CA MET A 91 1.57 11.64 -2.72
C MET A 91 1.89 11.37 -1.24
N SER A 92 1.22 12.09 -0.32
CA SER A 92 1.50 11.94 1.10
C SER A 92 1.26 10.51 1.62
N GLY A 93 0.26 9.81 1.08
CA GLY A 93 0.00 8.42 1.43
C GLY A 93 1.04 7.45 0.90
N LEU A 94 1.43 7.63 -0.36
CA LEU A 94 2.43 6.77 -0.99
C LEU A 94 3.83 6.95 -0.43
N THR A 95 4.14 8.11 0.15
CA THR A 95 5.45 8.35 0.78
C THR A 95 5.69 7.45 1.99
N ALA A 96 4.66 6.83 2.54
CA ALA A 96 4.78 5.89 3.66
C ALA A 96 5.77 4.75 3.39
N PHE A 97 6.02 4.39 2.13
CA PHE A 97 6.89 3.27 1.79
C PHE A 97 8.23 3.71 1.17
N GLY A 98 8.87 4.69 1.78
CA GLY A 98 10.20 5.08 1.38
C GLY A 98 10.27 5.94 0.13
N THR A 99 9.13 6.46 -0.32
CA THR A 99 9.08 7.40 -1.44
C THR A 99 9.28 8.85 -0.97
N ARG A 100 9.43 9.06 0.35
CA ARG A 100 9.69 10.40 0.90
C ARG A 100 11.07 10.88 0.47
N PRO A 101 11.16 12.09 -0.08
CA PRO A 101 12.46 12.64 -0.49
C PRO A 101 13.44 12.85 0.66
N ASP A 102 12.92 13.12 1.87
CA ASP A 102 13.75 13.40 3.03
C ASP A 102 14.35 12.15 3.69
N GLY A 103 13.86 10.97 3.36
CA GLY A 103 14.37 9.71 3.89
C GLY A 103 14.24 9.53 5.39
N THR A 104 13.38 10.32 6.07
CA THR A 104 13.24 10.29 7.54
C THR A 104 12.65 9.00 8.07
N GLU A 105 11.98 8.23 7.19
CA GLU A 105 11.30 6.99 7.57
C GLU A 105 12.01 5.80 6.94
N ARG A 106 13.21 5.52 7.40
CA ARG A 106 14.04 4.42 6.91
C ARG A 106 14.49 3.52 8.04
N LEU A 107 14.63 2.25 7.72
CA LEU A 107 15.38 1.32 8.58
C LEU A 107 16.87 1.51 8.33
N THR A 108 17.65 1.42 9.40
CA THR A 108 19.10 1.69 9.37
C THR A 108 19.96 0.43 9.42
N GLY A 109 19.38 -0.71 9.78
CA GLY A 109 20.10 -1.94 10.03
C GLY A 109 20.49 -2.13 11.50
N ARG A 110 20.16 -1.17 12.37
CA ARG A 110 20.45 -1.19 13.81
C ARG A 110 19.23 -1.48 14.67
N GLU A 111 18.04 -1.54 14.06
CA GLU A 111 16.79 -1.77 14.78
C GLU A 111 16.76 -3.19 15.35
N ASP A 112 16.14 -3.35 16.51
CA ASP A 112 15.77 -4.66 17.04
C ASP A 112 14.42 -5.11 16.49
N LYS A 113 14.01 -6.32 16.82
CA LYS A 113 12.74 -6.90 16.36
C LYS A 113 11.56 -6.00 16.69
N ARG A 114 11.50 -5.48 17.91
CA ARG A 114 10.41 -4.64 18.37
C ARG A 114 10.34 -3.36 17.55
N GLN A 115 11.47 -2.74 17.26
CA GLN A 115 11.53 -1.52 16.44
C GLN A 115 11.08 -1.77 15.00
N ILE A 116 11.45 -2.91 14.41
CA ILE A 116 11.03 -3.31 13.07
C ILE A 116 9.51 -3.51 13.04
N LEU A 117 8.95 -4.20 14.03
CA LEU A 117 7.50 -4.42 14.11
C LEU A 117 6.73 -3.11 14.28
N LYS A 118 7.22 -2.20 15.12
CA LYS A 118 6.63 -0.88 15.28
C LYS A 118 6.67 -0.08 13.97
N PHE A 119 7.79 -0.15 13.26
CA PHE A 119 7.93 0.50 11.96
C PHE A 119 6.87 -0.05 10.98
N ALA A 120 6.79 -1.37 10.85
CA ALA A 120 5.83 -2.01 9.93
C ALA A 120 4.39 -1.68 10.29
N LEU A 121 4.05 -1.67 11.59
CA LEU A 121 2.72 -1.32 12.05
C LEU A 121 2.38 0.14 11.72
N ARG A 122 3.32 1.05 11.92
CA ARG A 122 3.13 2.46 11.57
C ARG A 122 2.89 2.63 10.07
N ARG A 123 3.64 1.91 9.22
CA ARG A 123 3.44 1.94 7.78
C ARG A 123 2.05 1.42 7.39
N ALA A 124 1.61 0.32 8.01
CA ALA A 124 0.29 -0.23 7.77
C ALA A 124 -0.81 0.78 8.10
N ASN A 125 -0.69 1.46 9.22
CA ASN A 125 -1.67 2.48 9.63
C ASN A 125 -1.70 3.67 8.68
N GLU A 126 -0.56 4.11 8.18
CA GLU A 126 -0.48 5.20 7.19
C GLU A 126 -1.15 4.81 5.87
N VAL A 127 -1.00 3.58 5.45
CA VAL A 127 -1.66 3.06 4.24
C VAL A 127 -3.17 3.02 4.41
N VAL A 128 -3.66 2.61 5.57
CA VAL A 128 -5.10 2.62 5.88
C VAL A 128 -5.65 4.05 5.81
N ILE A 129 -4.93 5.03 6.35
CA ILE A 129 -5.33 6.45 6.29
C ILE A 129 -5.36 6.91 4.82
N PHE A 130 -4.37 6.54 4.03
CA PHE A 130 -4.34 6.88 2.60
C PHE A 130 -5.58 6.34 1.88
N TYR A 131 -5.91 5.06 2.06
CA TYR A 131 -7.09 4.47 1.41
C TYR A 131 -8.39 5.07 1.91
N GLY A 132 -8.47 5.44 3.19
CA GLY A 132 -9.61 6.15 3.74
C GLY A 132 -9.86 7.47 3.01
N GLY A 133 -8.80 8.23 2.74
CA GLY A 133 -8.88 9.45 1.95
C GLY A 133 -9.23 9.20 0.49
N LEU A 134 -8.73 8.10 -0.07
CA LEU A 134 -8.99 7.73 -1.46
C LEU A 134 -10.47 7.43 -1.73
N LYS A 135 -11.23 7.03 -0.70
CA LYS A 135 -12.67 6.76 -0.83
C LYS A 135 -13.45 7.97 -1.36
N ASP A 136 -13.01 9.17 -1.05
CA ASP A 136 -13.65 10.39 -1.54
C ASP A 136 -13.55 10.53 -3.07
N PHE A 137 -12.64 9.81 -3.68
CA PHE A 137 -12.41 9.81 -5.12
C PHE A 137 -12.93 8.54 -5.80
N ALA A 138 -13.67 7.70 -5.09
CA ALA A 138 -14.28 6.51 -5.67
C ALA A 138 -15.43 6.93 -6.60
N ARG A 139 -15.46 6.34 -7.80
CA ARG A 139 -16.47 6.67 -8.82
C ARG A 139 -17.88 6.26 -8.40
N ASP A 140 -18.02 5.13 -7.74
CA ASP A 140 -19.31 4.48 -7.46
C ASP A 140 -19.19 3.59 -6.22
N PRO A 141 -20.31 3.00 -5.73
CA PRO A 141 -20.27 2.11 -4.57
C PRO A 141 -19.34 0.91 -4.74
N ALA A 142 -19.22 0.33 -5.94
CA ALA A 142 -18.33 -0.79 -6.19
C ALA A 142 -16.85 -0.40 -5.97
N SER A 143 -16.49 0.81 -6.38
CA SER A 143 -15.14 1.35 -6.17
C SER A 143 -14.87 1.58 -4.69
N ALA A 144 -15.84 2.13 -3.95
CA ALA A 144 -15.72 2.31 -2.50
C ALA A 144 -15.59 0.96 -1.78
N ASP A 145 -16.34 -0.05 -2.20
CA ASP A 145 -16.26 -1.40 -1.65
C ASP A 145 -14.90 -2.03 -1.88
N ALA A 146 -14.28 -1.81 -3.05
CA ALA A 146 -12.93 -2.28 -3.33
C ALA A 146 -11.92 -1.66 -2.35
N ILE A 147 -12.03 -0.37 -2.07
CA ILE A 147 -11.20 0.31 -1.10
C ILE A 147 -11.40 -0.29 0.30
N ASP A 148 -12.65 -0.52 0.71
CA ASP A 148 -12.95 -1.12 2.00
C ASP A 148 -12.34 -2.52 2.14
N GLN A 149 -12.32 -3.28 1.06
CA GLN A 149 -11.71 -4.62 1.07
C GLN A 149 -10.19 -4.53 1.25
N ILE A 150 -9.54 -3.58 0.59
CA ILE A 150 -8.11 -3.32 0.76
C ILE A 150 -7.82 -2.92 2.21
N ILE A 151 -8.61 -2.02 2.78
CA ILE A 151 -8.47 -1.58 4.17
C ILE A 151 -8.61 -2.76 5.14
N ARG A 152 -9.55 -3.65 4.90
CA ARG A 152 -9.73 -4.85 5.74
C ARG A 152 -8.48 -5.73 5.74
N GLU A 153 -7.86 -5.94 4.58
CA GLU A 153 -6.63 -6.73 4.48
C GLU A 153 -5.46 -6.06 5.20
N GLU A 154 -5.31 -4.75 5.06
CA GLU A 154 -4.28 -4.00 5.79
C GLU A 154 -4.50 -4.05 7.30
N ASN A 155 -5.73 -3.92 7.76
CA ASN A 155 -6.06 -4.03 9.19
C ASN A 155 -5.80 -5.43 9.73
N ARG A 156 -6.06 -6.46 8.93
CA ARG A 156 -5.75 -7.85 9.31
C ARG A 156 -4.25 -8.03 9.53
N GLN A 157 -3.44 -7.49 8.62
CA GLN A 157 -1.99 -7.51 8.77
C GLN A 157 -1.54 -6.73 10.01
N ALA A 158 -2.13 -5.56 10.24
CA ALA A 158 -1.83 -4.75 11.43
C ALA A 158 -2.11 -5.50 12.73
N GLN A 159 -3.21 -6.27 12.79
CA GLN A 159 -3.52 -7.09 13.96
C GLN A 159 -2.48 -8.16 14.22
N VAL A 160 -1.99 -8.83 13.17
CA VAL A 160 -0.91 -9.82 13.31
C VAL A 160 0.37 -9.17 13.81
N LEU A 161 0.72 -8.01 13.29
CA LEU A 161 1.90 -7.25 13.75
C LEU A 161 1.78 -6.81 15.20
N ARG A 162 0.59 -6.39 15.65
CA ARG A 162 0.35 -6.03 17.06
C ARG A 162 0.53 -7.23 17.97
N ALA A 163 0.01 -8.39 17.57
CA ALA A 163 0.15 -9.61 18.35
C ALA A 163 1.62 -10.02 18.49
N GLU A 164 2.39 -9.97 17.41
CA GLU A 164 3.82 -10.25 17.45
C GLU A 164 4.57 -9.22 18.33
N LEU A 165 4.19 -7.95 18.24
CA LEU A 165 4.81 -6.88 19.01
C LEU A 165 4.61 -7.08 20.51
N GLN A 166 3.45 -7.58 20.93
CA GLN A 166 3.18 -7.86 22.33
C GLN A 166 4.05 -9.00 22.88
N GLN A 167 4.51 -9.89 22.01
CA GLN A 167 5.36 -11.02 22.38
C GLN A 167 6.84 -10.73 22.23
N ALA A 168 7.18 -9.62 21.63
CA ALA A 168 8.57 -9.26 21.34
C ALA A 168 9.28 -8.63 22.53
#